data_29de9a3cb91c3ff82df7dac693e6fea2
#
_entry.id   29de9a3cb91c3ff82df7dac693e6fea2
#
_cell.length_a   1.000
_cell.length_b   1.000
_cell.length_c   1.000
_cell.angle_alpha   90.00
_cell.angle_beta   90.00
_cell.angle_gamma   90.00
#
_symmetry.space_group_name_H-M   'P 1'
#
loop_
_entity.id
_entity.type
_entity.pdbx_description
1 polymer ?
#
loop_
_entity_poly.entity_id
_entity_poly.type
_entity_poly.pdbx_seq_one_letter_code
_entity_poly.pdbx_strand_id
1 'polypeptide(L)'
;MTNPPILRQIASLWTLWDHPTPKKPWTLERQIAEIKAAGFDGFTTLADATHAKLAEKHGLLIVGHFAASKATEFRPLIQQNVDAGAVYINVQLGQHDTSVPAAIKLAVQLNEIAEKLGAKCSIESHRNTCTETPEKTYAVAAGYKKATGKLLPITWDFSHPAVVKHLEPPYDERLLIAPKLVQHAQQFHFRPFNGHHCQIPVTDGRGNLSVEFTQWVPLLEKTLEMWMAGKQAGRELFAVPELGPVRGGYNLAQLPSSWEDAKVLREIIAKTWRKTLSAPSRK
;
A
#
# COMPACT_ATOMS: atom_id res chain seq x y z
N MET A 1 -23.02 -4.83 -20.05
CA MET A 1 -21.56 -5.07 -19.94
C MET A 1 -21.12 -4.55 -18.59
N THR A 2 -20.50 -5.38 -17.75
CA THR A 2 -19.96 -4.93 -16.46
C THR A 2 -18.69 -4.15 -16.70
N ASN A 3 -18.55 -2.95 -16.14
CA ASN A 3 -17.32 -2.16 -16.23
C ASN A 3 -16.15 -2.97 -15.64
N PRO A 4 -15.02 -3.12 -16.34
CA PRO A 4 -13.86 -3.81 -15.78
C PRO A 4 -13.32 -3.06 -14.54
N PRO A 5 -12.61 -3.75 -13.65
CA PRO A 5 -11.92 -3.07 -12.57
C PRO A 5 -10.78 -2.19 -13.10
N ILE A 6 -10.42 -1.16 -12.35
CA ILE A 6 -9.44 -0.14 -12.72
C ILE A 6 -8.22 -0.26 -11.83
N LEU A 7 -7.02 -0.33 -12.42
CA LEU A 7 -5.76 -0.20 -11.71
C LEU A 7 -5.38 1.29 -11.62
N ARG A 8 -5.11 1.78 -10.42
CA ARG A 8 -4.52 3.08 -10.14
C ARG A 8 -3.13 2.89 -9.57
N GLN A 9 -2.13 3.34 -10.24
CA GLN A 9 -0.76 3.23 -9.79
C GLN A 9 -0.33 4.51 -9.06
N ILE A 10 0.01 4.37 -7.79
CA ILE A 10 0.24 5.47 -6.86
C ILE A 10 1.70 5.46 -6.43
N ALA A 11 2.43 6.55 -6.65
CA ALA A 11 3.80 6.68 -6.18
C ALA A 11 3.81 7.04 -4.68
N SER A 12 4.74 6.49 -3.91
CA SER A 12 4.98 6.96 -2.55
C SER A 12 5.93 8.17 -2.57
N LEU A 13 5.50 9.32 -2.04
CA LEU A 13 6.39 10.48 -1.89
C LEU A 13 7.56 10.17 -0.95
N TRP A 14 7.38 9.25 -0.02
CA TRP A 14 8.46 8.76 0.84
C TRP A 14 9.63 8.16 0.05
N THR A 15 9.35 7.45 -1.05
CA THR A 15 10.38 6.92 -1.96
C THR A 15 11.35 7.99 -2.47
N LEU A 16 10.85 9.23 -2.59
CA LEU A 16 11.60 10.36 -3.17
C LEU A 16 12.30 11.26 -2.15
N TRP A 17 12.23 10.96 -0.84
CA TRP A 17 12.80 11.84 0.20
C TRP A 17 14.28 12.20 -0.01
N ASP A 18 15.05 11.26 -0.50
CA ASP A 18 16.50 11.43 -0.71
C ASP A 18 16.88 11.47 -2.19
N HIS A 19 15.89 11.50 -3.08
CA HIS A 19 16.15 11.40 -4.51
C HIS A 19 16.44 12.79 -5.13
N PRO A 20 17.43 12.93 -6.02
CA PRO A 20 18.35 11.90 -6.50
C PRO A 20 19.47 11.58 -5.51
N THR A 21 19.78 12.45 -4.57
CA THR A 21 20.75 12.21 -3.52
C THR A 21 20.34 12.91 -2.21
N PRO A 22 20.75 12.40 -1.04
CA PRO A 22 20.46 13.05 0.25
C PRO A 22 21.00 14.48 0.38
N LYS A 23 22.10 14.81 -0.33
CA LYS A 23 22.71 16.16 -0.31
C LYS A 23 21.97 17.18 -1.18
N LYS A 24 21.24 16.71 -2.21
CA LYS A 24 20.47 17.57 -3.14
C LYS A 24 19.15 16.87 -3.48
N PRO A 25 18.23 16.72 -2.52
CA PRO A 25 16.93 16.11 -2.80
C PRO A 25 16.11 17.04 -3.71
N TRP A 26 15.22 16.43 -4.48
CA TRP A 26 14.26 17.22 -5.28
C TRP A 26 13.29 17.99 -4.38
N THR A 27 12.89 19.17 -4.83
CA THR A 27 11.77 19.91 -4.23
C THR A 27 10.47 19.10 -4.41
N LEU A 28 9.49 19.34 -3.55
CA LEU A 28 8.17 18.70 -3.64
C LEU A 28 7.54 18.87 -5.03
N GLU A 29 7.60 20.07 -5.59
CA GLU A 29 7.07 20.36 -6.93
C GLU A 29 7.74 19.50 -8.01
N ARG A 30 9.07 19.34 -7.94
CA ARG A 30 9.80 18.48 -8.85
C ARG A 30 9.45 17.00 -8.64
N GLN A 31 9.34 16.54 -7.40
CA GLN A 31 8.92 15.17 -7.10
C GLN A 31 7.57 14.86 -7.75
N ILE A 32 6.59 15.74 -7.60
CA ILE A 32 5.24 15.56 -8.16
C ILE A 32 5.25 15.61 -9.70
N ALA A 33 6.04 16.53 -10.30
CA ALA A 33 6.22 16.58 -11.74
C ALA A 33 6.85 15.28 -12.30
N GLU A 34 7.85 14.74 -11.62
CA GLU A 34 8.50 13.48 -12.01
C GLU A 34 7.58 12.26 -11.82
N ILE A 35 6.73 12.24 -10.79
CA ILE A 35 5.68 11.23 -10.61
C ILE A 35 4.74 11.23 -11.82
N LYS A 36 4.29 12.41 -12.26
CA LYS A 36 3.46 12.55 -13.47
C LYS A 36 4.18 12.07 -14.71
N ALA A 37 5.43 12.51 -14.90
CA ALA A 37 6.25 12.14 -16.05
C ALA A 37 6.52 10.63 -16.12
N ALA A 38 6.66 9.97 -14.95
CA ALA A 38 6.80 8.52 -14.85
C ALA A 38 5.48 7.76 -15.08
N GLY A 39 4.37 8.45 -15.34
CA GLY A 39 3.08 7.86 -15.70
C GLY A 39 2.31 7.24 -14.54
N PHE A 40 2.54 7.68 -13.30
CA PHE A 40 1.68 7.33 -12.18
C PHE A 40 0.35 8.09 -12.25
N ASP A 41 -0.72 7.49 -11.69
CA ASP A 41 -2.04 8.11 -11.59
C ASP A 41 -2.16 9.08 -10.41
N GLY A 42 -1.26 8.95 -9.42
CA GLY A 42 -1.28 9.76 -8.21
C GLY A 42 -0.09 9.48 -7.30
N PHE A 43 -0.17 10.03 -6.10
CA PHE A 43 0.85 9.80 -5.06
C PHE A 43 0.21 9.61 -3.67
N THR A 44 0.96 8.98 -2.74
CA THR A 44 0.56 8.82 -1.34
C THR A 44 1.46 9.61 -0.41
N THR A 45 0.83 10.29 0.58
CA THR A 45 1.48 11.08 1.63
C THR A 45 0.48 11.45 2.73
N LEU A 46 0.94 12.02 3.84
CA LEU A 46 0.09 12.84 4.70
C LEU A 46 -0.17 14.16 3.95
N ALA A 47 -1.37 14.26 3.36
CA ALA A 47 -1.70 15.35 2.45
C ALA A 47 -2.05 16.65 3.18
N ASP A 48 -1.75 17.76 2.53
CA ASP A 48 -2.10 19.12 2.93
C ASP A 48 -2.48 19.99 1.71
N ALA A 49 -2.76 21.27 1.95
CA ALA A 49 -3.14 22.23 0.90
C ALA A 49 -2.06 22.41 -0.18
N THR A 50 -0.78 22.22 0.15
CA THR A 50 0.31 22.32 -0.83
C THR A 50 0.27 21.11 -1.77
N HIS A 51 0.08 19.92 -1.22
CA HIS A 51 -0.09 18.70 -2.01
C HIS A 51 -1.34 18.78 -2.90
N ALA A 52 -2.46 19.32 -2.39
CA ALA A 52 -3.69 19.51 -3.14
C ALA A 52 -3.47 20.37 -4.40
N LYS A 53 -2.85 21.55 -4.25
CA LYS A 53 -2.53 22.46 -5.38
C LYS A 53 -1.64 21.81 -6.44
N LEU A 54 -0.63 21.06 -6.00
CA LEU A 54 0.29 20.39 -6.92
C LEU A 54 -0.38 19.20 -7.61
N ALA A 55 -1.22 18.45 -6.90
CA ALA A 55 -2.00 17.36 -7.48
C ALA A 55 -2.97 17.86 -8.56
N GLU A 56 -3.69 18.94 -8.29
CA GLU A 56 -4.57 19.61 -9.27
C GLU A 56 -3.78 20.09 -10.50
N LYS A 57 -2.66 20.81 -10.29
CA LYS A 57 -1.78 21.31 -11.36
C LYS A 57 -1.33 20.21 -12.32
N HIS A 58 -1.05 19.01 -11.81
CA HIS A 58 -0.53 17.87 -12.58
C HIS A 58 -1.60 16.83 -12.96
N GLY A 59 -2.85 17.01 -12.54
CA GLY A 59 -3.92 16.04 -12.75
C GLY A 59 -3.61 14.68 -12.13
N LEU A 60 -3.18 14.67 -10.86
CA LEU A 60 -2.83 13.49 -10.09
C LEU A 60 -3.82 13.25 -8.95
N LEU A 61 -4.06 11.99 -8.62
CA LEU A 61 -4.82 11.60 -7.45
C LEU A 61 -3.97 11.71 -6.18
N ILE A 62 -4.62 11.97 -5.05
CA ILE A 62 -4.01 11.87 -3.73
C ILE A 62 -4.59 10.65 -3.00
N VAL A 63 -3.72 9.76 -2.56
CA VAL A 63 -4.03 8.75 -1.56
C VAL A 63 -3.43 9.22 -0.24
N GLY A 64 -4.29 9.51 0.74
CA GLY A 64 -3.87 9.99 2.04
C GLY A 64 -3.14 8.91 2.85
N HIS A 65 -2.34 9.34 3.80
CA HIS A 65 -1.66 8.45 4.76
C HIS A 65 -1.52 9.14 6.12
N PHE A 66 -1.71 8.38 7.19
CA PHE A 66 -1.32 8.80 8.54
C PHE A 66 -1.13 7.61 9.48
N ALA A 67 -0.42 7.86 10.60
CA ALA A 67 -0.34 6.95 11.72
C ALA A 67 -1.11 7.54 12.91
N ALA A 68 -1.87 6.71 13.63
CA ALA A 68 -2.59 7.13 14.82
C ALA A 68 -2.81 5.97 15.79
N SER A 69 -2.66 6.25 17.10
CA SER A 69 -2.86 5.26 18.15
C SER A 69 -4.01 5.58 19.10
N LYS A 70 -4.63 6.75 18.96
CA LYS A 70 -5.73 7.22 19.79
C LYS A 70 -6.90 7.71 18.94
N ALA A 71 -8.12 7.42 19.36
CA ALA A 71 -9.34 7.83 18.65
C ALA A 71 -9.48 9.36 18.50
N THR A 72 -8.89 10.14 19.42
CA THR A 72 -8.89 11.61 19.37
C THR A 72 -8.11 12.17 18.19
N GLU A 73 -7.19 11.39 17.62
CA GLU A 73 -6.35 11.77 16.49
C GLU A 73 -7.07 11.56 15.13
N PHE A 74 -8.10 10.70 15.09
CA PHE A 74 -8.70 10.28 13.81
C PHE A 74 -9.39 11.43 13.07
N ARG A 75 -10.28 12.16 13.75
CA ARG A 75 -11.05 13.23 13.10
C ARG A 75 -10.18 14.29 12.47
N PRO A 76 -9.20 14.93 13.17
CA PRO A 76 -8.36 15.95 12.55
C PRO A 76 -7.51 15.41 11.39
N LEU A 77 -6.93 14.19 11.51
CA LEU A 77 -6.09 13.61 10.48
C LEU A 77 -6.90 13.18 9.24
N ILE A 78 -8.10 12.61 9.43
CA ILE A 78 -9.00 12.29 8.32
C ILE A 78 -9.44 13.58 7.63
N GLN A 79 -9.88 14.59 8.41
CA GLN A 79 -10.34 15.86 7.85
C GLN A 79 -9.25 16.54 7.03
N GLN A 80 -8.01 16.59 7.53
CA GLN A 80 -6.87 17.15 6.78
C GLN A 80 -6.69 16.47 5.41
N ASN A 81 -6.77 15.14 5.35
CA ASN A 81 -6.68 14.41 4.09
C ASN A 81 -7.89 14.66 3.17
N VAL A 82 -9.09 14.76 3.73
CA VAL A 82 -10.31 15.09 2.97
C VAL A 82 -10.22 16.49 2.38
N ASP A 83 -9.79 17.48 3.17
CA ASP A 83 -9.61 18.86 2.73
C ASP A 83 -8.56 18.99 1.63
N ALA A 84 -7.57 18.09 1.63
CA ALA A 84 -6.58 17.99 0.56
C ALA A 84 -7.07 17.21 -0.68
N GLY A 85 -8.30 16.70 -0.68
CA GLY A 85 -8.87 15.97 -1.81
C GLY A 85 -8.43 14.50 -1.93
N ALA A 86 -7.99 13.89 -0.84
CA ALA A 86 -7.62 12.48 -0.85
C ALA A 86 -8.81 11.58 -1.19
N VAL A 87 -8.66 10.72 -2.21
CA VAL A 87 -9.71 9.80 -2.67
C VAL A 87 -9.80 8.51 -1.84
N TYR A 88 -8.72 8.20 -1.13
CA TYR A 88 -8.58 7.05 -0.24
C TYR A 88 -7.51 7.35 0.82
N ILE A 89 -7.61 6.75 2.01
CA ILE A 89 -6.68 7.03 3.11
C ILE A 89 -6.16 5.73 3.71
N ASN A 90 -4.85 5.57 3.72
CA ASN A 90 -4.15 4.49 4.39
C ASN A 90 -3.82 4.86 5.84
N VAL A 91 -4.04 3.96 6.79
CA VAL A 91 -3.87 4.23 8.22
C VAL A 91 -3.01 3.18 8.90
N GLN A 92 -1.89 3.59 9.47
CA GLN A 92 -1.09 2.79 10.39
C GLN A 92 -1.70 2.92 11.80
N LEU A 93 -2.45 1.88 12.23
CA LEU A 93 -3.32 1.95 13.42
C LEU A 93 -2.67 1.32 14.66
N GLY A 94 -2.72 2.03 15.77
CA GLY A 94 -2.28 1.53 17.06
C GLY A 94 -0.77 1.35 17.14
N GLN A 95 -0.32 0.50 18.07
CA GLN A 95 1.09 0.16 18.28
C GLN A 95 1.26 -1.36 18.41
N HIS A 96 2.51 -1.83 18.40
CA HIS A 96 2.83 -3.26 18.46
C HIS A 96 2.25 -3.96 19.72
N ASP A 97 2.14 -3.27 20.82
CA ASP A 97 1.60 -3.77 22.09
C ASP A 97 0.07 -3.57 22.25
N THR A 98 -0.59 -2.88 21.30
CA THR A 98 -2.03 -2.71 21.30
C THR A 98 -2.71 -4.08 21.29
N SER A 99 -3.51 -4.37 22.33
CA SER A 99 -4.22 -5.65 22.41
C SER A 99 -5.27 -5.78 21.30
N VAL A 100 -5.60 -7.02 20.91
CA VAL A 100 -6.60 -7.28 19.85
C VAL A 100 -7.96 -6.63 20.17
N PRO A 101 -8.52 -6.71 21.41
CA PRO A 101 -9.77 -6.01 21.73
C PRO A 101 -9.67 -4.47 21.58
N ALA A 102 -8.54 -3.87 21.99
CA ALA A 102 -8.33 -2.43 21.85
C ALA A 102 -8.20 -2.04 20.35
N ALA A 103 -7.48 -2.84 19.56
CA ALA A 103 -7.35 -2.64 18.12
C ALA A 103 -8.70 -2.72 17.39
N ILE A 104 -9.57 -3.68 17.75
CA ILE A 104 -10.93 -3.78 17.19
C ILE A 104 -11.72 -2.50 17.51
N LYS A 105 -11.69 -2.03 18.76
CA LYS A 105 -12.36 -0.78 19.16
C LYS A 105 -11.86 0.42 18.36
N LEU A 106 -10.54 0.57 18.21
CA LEU A 106 -9.94 1.65 17.42
C LEU A 106 -10.36 1.54 15.93
N ALA A 107 -10.36 0.33 15.36
CA ALA A 107 -10.76 0.10 13.97
C ALA A 107 -12.23 0.48 13.71
N VAL A 108 -13.13 0.14 14.64
CA VAL A 108 -14.56 0.53 14.58
C VAL A 108 -14.68 2.05 14.62
N GLN A 109 -14.06 2.71 15.60
CA GLN A 109 -14.11 4.16 15.77
C GLN A 109 -13.51 4.90 14.56
N LEU A 110 -12.39 4.41 14.01
CA LEU A 110 -11.79 4.97 12.80
C LEU A 110 -12.77 4.99 11.63
N ASN A 111 -13.39 3.84 11.35
CA ASN A 111 -14.31 3.73 10.22
C ASN A 111 -15.61 4.50 10.41
N GLU A 112 -16.15 4.56 11.64
CA GLU A 112 -17.32 5.38 11.97
C GLU A 112 -17.05 6.88 11.76
N ILE A 113 -15.85 7.35 12.13
CA ILE A 113 -15.46 8.75 11.91
C ILE A 113 -15.23 9.01 10.42
N ALA A 114 -14.59 8.08 9.71
CA ALA A 114 -14.38 8.17 8.27
C ALA A 114 -15.72 8.25 7.51
N GLU A 115 -16.67 7.36 7.81
CA GLU A 115 -18.03 7.39 7.23
C GLU A 115 -18.73 8.74 7.47
N LYS A 116 -18.63 9.31 8.67
CA LYS A 116 -19.21 10.63 9.00
C LYS A 116 -18.56 11.80 8.24
N LEU A 117 -17.32 11.64 7.81
CA LEU A 117 -16.56 12.63 7.03
C LEU A 117 -16.60 12.35 5.52
N GLY A 118 -17.34 11.31 5.07
CA GLY A 118 -17.39 10.90 3.67
C GLY A 118 -16.07 10.32 3.15
N ALA A 119 -15.17 9.93 4.04
CA ALA A 119 -13.86 9.39 3.71
C ALA A 119 -13.85 7.85 3.62
N LYS A 120 -12.94 7.32 2.82
CA LYS A 120 -12.64 5.88 2.74
C LYS A 120 -11.28 5.63 3.38
N CYS A 121 -11.27 4.96 4.52
CA CYS A 121 -10.05 4.59 5.22
C CYS A 121 -9.84 3.08 5.21
N SER A 122 -8.58 2.65 5.18
CA SER A 122 -8.16 1.27 5.39
C SER A 122 -7.02 1.19 6.40
N ILE A 123 -6.90 0.06 7.07
CA ILE A 123 -5.85 -0.19 8.06
C ILE A 123 -4.74 -0.99 7.39
N GLU A 124 -3.52 -0.48 7.45
CA GLU A 124 -2.36 -1.13 6.86
C GLU A 124 -1.85 -2.29 7.73
N SER A 125 -1.47 -3.40 7.08
CA SER A 125 -0.63 -4.42 7.72
C SER A 125 0.81 -3.87 7.80
N HIS A 126 1.22 -3.42 8.99
CA HIS A 126 2.48 -2.69 9.15
C HIS A 126 3.18 -3.05 10.47
N ARG A 127 4.53 -3.06 10.46
CA ARG A 127 5.34 -3.23 11.67
C ARG A 127 5.02 -2.14 12.70
N ASN A 128 5.25 -2.43 13.97
CA ASN A 128 5.00 -1.51 15.08
C ASN A 128 3.56 -0.99 15.20
N THR A 129 2.58 -1.70 14.61
CA THR A 129 1.16 -1.39 14.68
C THR A 129 0.36 -2.55 15.25
N CYS A 130 -0.94 -2.38 15.40
CA CYS A 130 -1.82 -3.47 15.84
C CYS A 130 -2.01 -4.60 14.80
N THR A 131 -1.43 -4.46 13.62
CA THR A 131 -1.50 -5.41 12.49
C THR A 131 -0.12 -5.92 12.07
N GLU A 132 0.89 -5.86 12.94
CA GLU A 132 2.28 -6.21 12.58
C GLU A 132 2.51 -7.69 12.26
N THR A 133 1.67 -8.59 12.77
CA THR A 133 1.75 -10.02 12.46
C THR A 133 0.48 -10.52 11.78
N PRO A 134 0.56 -11.58 10.95
CA PRO A 134 -0.62 -12.17 10.34
C PRO A 134 -1.70 -12.53 11.37
N GLU A 135 -1.29 -13.15 12.48
CA GLU A 135 -2.20 -13.60 13.52
C GLU A 135 -2.98 -12.43 14.13
N LYS A 136 -2.30 -11.31 14.45
CA LYS A 136 -2.96 -10.10 14.96
C LYS A 136 -3.89 -9.50 13.91
N THR A 137 -3.41 -9.37 12.68
CA THR A 137 -4.21 -8.83 11.56
C THR A 137 -5.52 -9.61 11.38
N TYR A 138 -5.44 -10.94 11.33
CA TYR A 138 -6.63 -11.77 11.15
C TYR A 138 -7.54 -11.77 12.37
N ALA A 139 -6.99 -11.72 13.59
CA ALA A 139 -7.79 -11.60 14.81
C ALA A 139 -8.54 -10.27 14.87
N VAL A 140 -7.90 -9.16 14.53
CA VAL A 140 -8.53 -7.83 14.43
C VAL A 140 -9.61 -7.84 13.35
N ALA A 141 -9.35 -8.39 12.17
CA ALA A 141 -10.31 -8.47 11.08
C ALA A 141 -11.54 -9.32 11.45
N ALA A 142 -11.35 -10.46 12.11
CA ALA A 142 -12.44 -11.30 12.59
C ALA A 142 -13.29 -10.60 13.66
N GLY A 143 -12.64 -9.93 14.62
CA GLY A 143 -13.32 -9.17 15.66
C GLY A 143 -14.07 -7.96 15.11
N TYR A 144 -13.48 -7.22 14.19
CA TYR A 144 -14.14 -6.12 13.47
C TYR A 144 -15.41 -6.60 12.75
N LYS A 145 -15.30 -7.73 12.00
CA LYS A 145 -16.46 -8.31 11.32
C LYS A 145 -17.55 -8.74 12.32
N LYS A 146 -17.18 -9.32 13.45
CA LYS A 146 -18.14 -9.68 14.52
C LYS A 146 -18.84 -8.45 15.09
N ALA A 147 -18.12 -7.34 15.28
CA ALA A 147 -18.65 -6.11 15.84
C ALA A 147 -19.54 -5.32 14.88
N THR A 148 -19.21 -5.33 13.57
CA THR A 148 -19.84 -4.42 12.58
C THR A 148 -20.67 -5.13 11.51
N GLY A 149 -20.51 -6.44 11.35
CA GLY A 149 -21.05 -7.21 10.20
C GLY A 149 -20.29 -7.01 8.89
N LYS A 150 -19.38 -6.03 8.81
CA LYS A 150 -18.61 -5.66 7.61
C LYS A 150 -17.22 -6.32 7.63
N LEU A 151 -16.61 -6.54 6.45
CA LEU A 151 -15.18 -6.89 6.36
C LEU A 151 -14.33 -5.68 6.76
N LEU A 152 -13.20 -5.92 7.41
CA LEU A 152 -12.24 -4.88 7.75
C LEU A 152 -11.68 -4.26 6.45
N PRO A 153 -11.78 -2.94 6.24
CA PRO A 153 -11.03 -2.28 5.18
C PRO A 153 -9.54 -2.36 5.49
N ILE A 154 -8.77 -2.99 4.60
CA ILE A 154 -7.36 -3.27 4.81
C ILE A 154 -6.53 -2.81 3.63
N THR A 155 -5.35 -2.26 3.91
CA THR A 155 -4.23 -2.09 2.99
C THR A 155 -3.22 -3.18 3.27
N TRP A 156 -2.85 -3.95 2.27
CA TRP A 156 -1.86 -5.01 2.43
C TRP A 156 -0.47 -4.51 2.06
N ASP A 157 0.43 -4.46 3.06
CA ASP A 157 1.87 -4.54 2.88
C ASP A 157 2.36 -5.87 3.45
N PHE A 158 2.64 -6.83 2.59
CA PHE A 158 3.06 -8.15 3.00
C PHE A 158 4.53 -8.22 3.44
N SER A 159 5.32 -7.17 3.17
CA SER A 159 6.74 -7.15 3.54
C SER A 159 6.95 -7.20 5.05
N HIS A 160 6.10 -6.48 5.80
CA HIS A 160 6.22 -6.42 7.25
C HIS A 160 5.94 -7.77 7.94
N PRO A 161 4.78 -8.41 7.75
CA PRO A 161 4.52 -9.71 8.36
C PRO A 161 5.50 -10.79 7.87
N ALA A 162 5.98 -10.71 6.63
CA ALA A 162 6.94 -11.67 6.10
C ALA A 162 8.27 -11.64 6.85
N VAL A 163 8.83 -10.46 7.10
CA VAL A 163 10.09 -10.31 7.85
C VAL A 163 9.91 -10.67 9.32
N VAL A 164 8.82 -10.23 9.97
CA VAL A 164 8.53 -10.56 11.38
C VAL A 164 8.43 -12.07 11.58
N LYS A 165 7.97 -12.81 10.58
CA LYS A 165 7.80 -14.27 10.63
C LYS A 165 8.92 -15.06 9.94
N HIS A 166 9.94 -14.40 9.42
CA HIS A 166 11.02 -15.04 8.65
C HIS A 166 10.48 -16.00 7.59
N LEU A 167 9.51 -15.52 6.78
CA LEU A 167 8.85 -16.38 5.79
C LEU A 167 9.79 -16.69 4.62
N GLU A 168 9.74 -17.94 4.17
CA GLU A 168 10.39 -18.40 2.95
C GLU A 168 9.37 -18.63 1.82
N PRO A 169 9.80 -18.58 0.56
CA PRO A 169 8.92 -18.94 -0.56
C PRO A 169 8.42 -20.41 -0.44
N PRO A 170 7.19 -20.71 -0.85
CA PRO A 170 6.21 -19.81 -1.46
C PRO A 170 5.45 -18.97 -0.41
N TYR A 171 5.51 -17.65 -0.54
CA TYR A 171 4.94 -16.72 0.45
C TYR A 171 3.41 -16.73 0.54
N ASP A 172 2.73 -17.05 -0.56
CA ASP A 172 1.26 -17.04 -0.66
C ASP A 172 0.58 -18.01 0.31
N GLU A 173 1.18 -19.15 0.63
CA GLU A 173 0.65 -20.13 1.57
C GLU A 173 0.43 -19.56 2.99
N ARG A 174 1.20 -18.55 3.36
CA ARG A 174 1.14 -17.91 4.69
C ARG A 174 0.48 -16.51 4.64
N LEU A 175 0.56 -15.81 3.52
CA LEU A 175 0.11 -14.42 3.39
C LEU A 175 -1.26 -14.28 2.74
N LEU A 176 -1.68 -15.21 1.90
CA LEU A 176 -2.95 -15.15 1.17
C LEU A 176 -4.04 -16.11 1.73
N ILE A 177 -3.97 -16.42 3.03
CA ILE A 177 -4.87 -17.40 3.68
C ILE A 177 -6.30 -16.86 3.91
N ALA A 178 -6.56 -15.58 3.70
CA ALA A 178 -7.88 -14.96 3.88
C ALA A 178 -8.39 -14.35 2.56
N PRO A 179 -8.81 -15.17 1.57
CA PRO A 179 -9.16 -14.68 0.23
C PRO A 179 -10.17 -13.54 0.23
N LYS A 180 -11.20 -13.60 1.10
CA LYS A 180 -12.22 -12.55 1.19
C LYS A 180 -11.67 -11.19 1.63
N LEU A 181 -10.65 -11.16 2.50
CA LEU A 181 -10.00 -9.92 2.90
C LEU A 181 -9.11 -9.38 1.77
N VAL A 182 -8.38 -10.25 1.06
CA VAL A 182 -7.60 -9.86 -0.12
C VAL A 182 -8.52 -9.30 -1.20
N GLN A 183 -9.64 -9.97 -1.50
CA GLN A 183 -10.63 -9.51 -2.47
C GLN A 183 -11.32 -8.21 -2.06
N HIS A 184 -11.46 -7.96 -0.76
CA HIS A 184 -12.09 -6.74 -0.23
C HIS A 184 -11.13 -5.55 -0.24
N ALA A 185 -9.83 -5.77 -0.17
CA ALA A 185 -8.82 -4.73 -0.16
C ALA A 185 -8.94 -3.80 -1.38
N GLN A 186 -8.66 -2.53 -1.17
CA GLN A 186 -8.68 -1.50 -2.22
C GLN A 186 -7.30 -0.90 -2.45
N GLN A 187 -6.33 -1.23 -1.58
CA GLN A 187 -4.95 -0.78 -1.70
C GLN A 187 -3.97 -1.91 -1.34
N PHE A 188 -2.90 -1.98 -2.12
CA PHE A 188 -1.74 -2.82 -1.84
C PHE A 188 -0.47 -1.99 -1.94
N HIS A 189 0.38 -2.10 -0.93
CA HIS A 189 1.77 -1.68 -1.00
C HIS A 189 2.57 -2.87 -1.54
N PHE A 190 2.90 -2.80 -2.81
CA PHE A 190 3.72 -3.80 -3.46
C PHE A 190 5.20 -3.46 -3.22
N ARG A 191 5.70 -3.87 -2.07
CA ARG A 191 7.10 -3.79 -1.69
C ARG A 191 7.71 -5.18 -1.83
N PRO A 192 8.68 -5.40 -2.74
CA PRO A 192 9.39 -6.66 -2.82
C PRO A 192 10.20 -6.90 -1.54
N PHE A 193 10.16 -8.13 -1.05
CA PHE A 193 10.78 -8.55 0.20
C PHE A 193 11.27 -10.00 0.10
N ASN A 194 12.09 -10.42 1.06
CA ASN A 194 12.29 -11.81 1.42
C ASN A 194 12.16 -11.98 2.94
N GLY A 195 12.34 -13.19 3.47
CA GLY A 195 12.17 -13.45 4.92
C GLY A 195 13.16 -12.73 5.83
N HIS A 196 14.21 -12.12 5.28
CA HIS A 196 15.26 -11.43 6.02
C HIS A 196 15.30 -9.92 5.77
N HIS A 197 14.72 -9.46 4.66
CA HIS A 197 14.73 -8.08 4.23
C HIS A 197 13.32 -7.60 3.88
N CYS A 198 12.87 -6.57 4.57
CA CYS A 198 11.57 -5.93 4.31
C CYS A 198 11.50 -5.28 2.93
N GLN A 199 12.65 -4.96 2.35
CA GLN A 199 12.80 -4.46 1.00
C GLN A 199 14.01 -5.10 0.34
N ILE A 200 13.79 -5.64 -0.87
CA ILE A 200 14.85 -6.12 -1.76
C ILE A 200 14.84 -5.28 -3.05
N PRO A 201 15.98 -5.15 -3.76
CA PRO A 201 16.03 -4.41 -5.00
C PRO A 201 15.22 -5.10 -6.10
N VAL A 202 14.55 -4.31 -6.95
CA VAL A 202 13.85 -4.80 -8.14
C VAL A 202 14.85 -5.14 -9.24
N THR A 203 15.87 -4.31 -9.39
CA THR A 203 16.89 -4.46 -10.42
C THR A 203 18.29 -4.66 -9.82
N ASP A 204 19.21 -5.12 -10.68
CA ASP A 204 20.65 -5.21 -10.36
C ASP A 204 21.41 -3.89 -10.60
N GLY A 205 20.70 -2.80 -10.92
CA GLY A 205 21.27 -1.51 -11.30
C GLY A 205 21.88 -1.47 -12.70
N ARG A 206 21.82 -2.56 -13.47
CA ARG A 206 22.34 -2.69 -14.86
C ARG A 206 21.22 -2.95 -15.88
N GLY A 207 19.97 -2.85 -15.42
CA GLY A 207 18.79 -3.06 -16.26
C GLY A 207 18.21 -4.47 -16.25
N ASN A 208 18.80 -5.42 -15.50
CA ASN A 208 18.21 -6.74 -15.29
C ASN A 208 17.42 -6.77 -14.00
N LEU A 209 16.43 -7.67 -13.90
CA LEU A 209 15.76 -7.95 -12.65
C LEU A 209 16.71 -8.66 -11.68
N SER A 210 16.63 -8.32 -10.39
CA SER A 210 17.41 -9.04 -9.39
C SER A 210 16.89 -10.48 -9.21
N VAL A 211 17.76 -11.38 -8.78
CA VAL A 211 17.40 -12.79 -8.55
C VAL A 211 16.34 -12.86 -7.44
N GLU A 212 16.51 -12.10 -6.38
CA GLU A 212 15.61 -12.04 -5.23
C GLU A 212 14.22 -11.56 -5.65
N PHE A 213 14.15 -10.55 -6.50
CA PHE A 213 12.88 -10.04 -7.01
C PHE A 213 12.15 -11.08 -7.85
N THR A 214 12.85 -11.86 -8.67
CA THR A 214 12.22 -12.92 -9.48
C THR A 214 11.54 -13.99 -8.61
N GLN A 215 12.04 -14.24 -7.40
CA GLN A 215 11.41 -15.15 -6.43
C GLN A 215 10.16 -14.55 -5.77
N TRP A 216 10.06 -13.22 -5.71
CA TRP A 216 8.91 -12.51 -5.16
C TRP A 216 7.75 -12.36 -6.15
N VAL A 217 8.02 -12.30 -7.46
CA VAL A 217 7.01 -12.10 -8.51
C VAL A 217 5.81 -13.06 -8.43
N PRO A 218 5.95 -14.35 -8.11
CA PRO A 218 4.82 -15.26 -7.95
C PRO A 218 3.80 -14.79 -6.89
N LEU A 219 4.23 -14.12 -5.82
CA LEU A 219 3.31 -13.55 -4.84
C LEU A 219 2.49 -12.40 -5.44
N LEU A 220 3.12 -11.51 -6.21
CA LEU A 220 2.41 -10.44 -6.92
C LEU A 220 1.33 -11.02 -7.86
N GLU A 221 1.69 -12.02 -8.68
CA GLU A 221 0.76 -12.67 -9.59
C GLU A 221 -0.43 -13.29 -8.86
N LYS A 222 -0.17 -14.11 -7.83
CA LYS A 222 -1.22 -14.75 -7.02
C LYS A 222 -2.08 -13.74 -6.26
N THR A 223 -1.50 -12.65 -5.79
CA THR A 223 -2.25 -11.57 -5.12
C THR A 223 -3.26 -10.93 -6.08
N LEU A 224 -2.83 -10.57 -7.29
CA LEU A 224 -3.71 -9.98 -8.30
C LEU A 224 -4.75 -10.98 -8.81
N GLU A 225 -4.37 -12.24 -9.02
CA GLU A 225 -5.32 -13.32 -9.37
C GLU A 225 -6.40 -13.50 -8.29
N MET A 226 -5.99 -13.57 -7.01
CA MET A 226 -6.91 -13.70 -5.89
C MET A 226 -7.84 -12.50 -5.77
N TRP A 227 -7.32 -11.28 -5.93
CA TRP A 227 -8.13 -10.07 -5.91
C TRP A 227 -9.16 -10.07 -7.05
N MET A 228 -8.75 -10.41 -8.28
CA MET A 228 -9.62 -10.48 -9.45
C MET A 228 -10.70 -11.57 -9.35
N ALA A 229 -10.47 -12.63 -8.58
CA ALA A 229 -11.46 -13.68 -8.34
C ALA A 229 -12.67 -13.19 -7.50
N GLY A 230 -12.61 -11.97 -6.94
CA GLY A 230 -13.71 -11.32 -6.26
C GLY A 230 -14.69 -10.62 -7.22
N LYS A 231 -15.71 -9.98 -6.65
CA LYS A 231 -16.65 -9.13 -7.39
C LYS A 231 -16.05 -7.73 -7.59
N GLN A 232 -15.23 -7.56 -8.62
CA GLN A 232 -14.42 -6.35 -8.82
C GLN A 232 -14.94 -5.39 -9.90
N ALA A 233 -16.09 -5.67 -10.49
CA ALA A 233 -16.66 -4.82 -11.55
C ALA A 233 -16.76 -3.34 -11.12
N GLY A 234 -16.12 -2.45 -11.87
CA GLY A 234 -16.10 -1.01 -11.61
C GLY A 234 -15.30 -0.56 -10.38
N ARG A 235 -14.64 -1.48 -9.65
CA ARG A 235 -13.80 -1.11 -8.50
C ARG A 235 -12.43 -0.62 -8.94
N GLU A 236 -11.88 0.32 -8.17
CA GLU A 236 -10.50 0.76 -8.31
C GLU A 236 -9.61 0.01 -7.33
N LEU A 237 -8.42 -0.38 -7.79
CA LEU A 237 -7.34 -0.90 -6.98
C LEU A 237 -6.19 0.10 -6.98
N PHE A 238 -5.81 0.60 -5.81
CA PHE A 238 -4.63 1.45 -5.62
C PHE A 238 -3.41 0.56 -5.38
N ALA A 239 -2.54 0.50 -6.37
CA ALA A 239 -1.27 -0.23 -6.29
C ALA A 239 -0.13 0.76 -6.04
N VAL A 240 0.58 0.57 -4.93
CA VAL A 240 1.70 1.42 -4.53
C VAL A 240 2.98 0.60 -4.63
N PRO A 241 3.83 0.80 -5.65
CA PRO A 241 5.19 0.27 -5.66
C PRO A 241 6.02 1.04 -4.61
N GLU A 242 5.89 0.64 -3.35
CA GLU A 242 6.44 1.36 -2.22
C GLU A 242 7.84 0.88 -1.90
N LEU A 243 8.83 1.68 -2.25
CA LEU A 243 10.24 1.42 -1.95
C LEU A 243 10.78 2.56 -1.09
N GLY A 244 11.21 2.23 0.13
CA GLY A 244 11.73 3.21 1.06
C GLY A 244 13.14 3.69 0.70
N PRO A 245 13.50 4.93 1.08
CA PRO A 245 14.79 5.53 0.80
C PRO A 245 15.90 4.99 1.73
N VAL A 246 17.14 5.32 1.42
CA VAL A 246 18.32 5.02 2.26
C VAL A 246 18.17 5.66 3.64
N ARG A 247 17.73 6.92 3.72
CA ARG A 247 17.49 7.64 4.97
C ARG A 247 16.50 6.93 5.90
N GLY A 248 15.52 6.22 5.37
CA GLY A 248 14.56 5.45 6.15
C GLY A 248 15.08 4.08 6.60
N GLY A 249 16.29 3.70 6.20
CA GLY A 249 16.88 2.40 6.52
C GLY A 249 16.32 1.21 5.73
N TYR A 250 15.47 1.47 4.73
CA TYR A 250 14.88 0.43 3.88
C TYR A 250 15.75 0.09 2.66
N ASN A 251 16.45 1.08 2.13
CA ASN A 251 17.45 0.86 1.09
C ASN A 251 18.85 1.00 1.64
N LEU A 252 19.84 0.47 0.93
CA LEU A 252 21.26 0.63 1.22
C LEU A 252 21.92 1.47 0.13
N ALA A 253 22.95 2.23 0.48
CA ALA A 253 23.62 3.14 -0.46
C ALA A 253 24.25 2.44 -1.68
N GLN A 254 24.51 1.15 -1.58
CA GLN A 254 25.11 0.33 -2.63
C GLN A 254 24.06 -0.29 -3.58
N LEU A 255 22.78 -0.27 -3.18
CA LEU A 255 21.70 -0.81 -3.99
C LEU A 255 21.19 0.22 -5.01
N PRO A 256 20.46 -0.23 -6.04
CA PRO A 256 19.81 0.66 -6.99
C PRO A 256 18.90 1.71 -6.32
N SER A 257 18.68 2.82 -7.02
CA SER A 257 17.76 3.85 -6.54
C SER A 257 16.35 3.31 -6.35
N SER A 258 15.77 3.54 -5.16
CA SER A 258 14.38 3.16 -4.87
C SER A 258 13.39 3.76 -5.87
N TRP A 259 13.64 4.98 -6.37
CA TRP A 259 12.76 5.60 -7.37
C TRP A 259 12.87 4.91 -8.74
N GLU A 260 14.09 4.60 -9.19
CA GLU A 260 14.28 3.88 -10.45
C GLU A 260 13.63 2.49 -10.39
N ASP A 261 13.85 1.77 -9.29
CA ASP A 261 13.22 0.47 -9.04
C ASP A 261 11.69 0.57 -8.93
N ALA A 262 11.14 1.63 -8.32
CA ALA A 262 9.69 1.84 -8.24
C ALA A 262 9.04 2.03 -9.62
N LYS A 263 9.74 2.68 -10.56
CA LYS A 263 9.27 2.81 -11.96
C LYS A 263 9.25 1.46 -12.67
N VAL A 264 10.28 0.64 -12.50
CA VAL A 264 10.32 -0.71 -13.07
C VAL A 264 9.22 -1.59 -12.46
N LEU A 265 9.06 -1.55 -11.15
CA LEU A 265 8.01 -2.30 -10.45
C LEU A 265 6.60 -1.88 -10.91
N ARG A 266 6.38 -0.57 -11.12
CA ARG A 266 5.13 -0.06 -11.68
C ARG A 266 4.78 -0.73 -13.03
N GLU A 267 5.75 -0.84 -13.94
CA GLU A 267 5.54 -1.49 -15.24
C GLU A 267 5.24 -2.99 -15.09
N ILE A 268 5.91 -3.66 -14.16
CA ILE A 268 5.67 -5.09 -13.88
C ILE A 268 4.27 -5.30 -13.31
N ILE A 269 3.83 -4.46 -12.37
CA ILE A 269 2.46 -4.49 -11.83
C ILE A 269 1.44 -4.28 -12.96
N ALA A 270 1.65 -3.29 -13.84
CA ALA A 270 0.76 -3.03 -14.97
C ALA A 270 0.70 -4.22 -15.95
N LYS A 271 1.83 -4.84 -16.24
CA LYS A 271 1.91 -6.03 -17.09
C LYS A 271 1.17 -7.22 -16.48
N THR A 272 1.41 -7.48 -15.19
CA THR A 272 0.74 -8.56 -14.44
C THR A 272 -0.76 -8.33 -14.38
N TRP A 273 -1.19 -7.10 -14.09
CA TRP A 273 -2.61 -6.72 -14.09
C TRP A 273 -3.28 -7.04 -15.42
N ARG A 274 -2.69 -6.58 -16.55
CA ARG A 274 -3.25 -6.86 -17.88
C ARG A 274 -3.34 -8.36 -18.17
N LYS A 275 -2.30 -9.12 -17.83
CA LYS A 275 -2.27 -10.59 -17.96
C LYS A 275 -3.41 -11.23 -17.16
N THR A 276 -3.59 -10.84 -15.90
CA THR A 276 -4.63 -11.39 -15.02
C THR A 276 -6.03 -11.01 -15.49
N LEU A 277 -6.23 -9.76 -15.94
CA LEU A 277 -7.53 -9.28 -16.44
C LEU A 277 -7.97 -10.01 -17.73
N SER A 278 -7.02 -10.38 -18.59
CA SER A 278 -7.29 -11.11 -19.84
C SER A 278 -7.39 -12.62 -19.67
N ALA A 279 -7.04 -13.16 -18.49
CA ALA A 279 -7.13 -14.58 -18.23
C ALA A 279 -8.62 -15.03 -18.18
N PRO A 280 -8.99 -16.17 -18.80
CA PRO A 280 -10.34 -16.68 -18.68
C PRO A 280 -10.65 -16.96 -17.21
N SER A 281 -11.83 -16.52 -16.76
CA SER A 281 -12.30 -16.79 -15.39
C SER A 281 -12.23 -18.28 -15.13
N ARG A 282 -11.33 -18.72 -14.25
CA ARG A 282 -11.34 -20.11 -13.78
C ARG A 282 -12.67 -20.31 -13.06
N LYS A 283 -13.57 -21.10 -13.68
CA LYS A 283 -14.85 -21.52 -13.10
C LYS A 283 -14.65 -22.43 -11.90
#